data_5f8dcfe5ba4fdaaefe2e277402529b6d
#
_entry.id   5f8dcfe5ba4fdaaefe2e277402529b6d
#
_cell.length_a   1.000
_cell.length_b   1.000
_cell.length_c   1.000
_cell.angle_alpha   90.00
_cell.angle_beta   90.00
_cell.angle_gamma   90.00
#
_symmetry.space_group_name_H-M   'P 1'
#
loop_
_entity.id
_entity.type
_entity.pdbx_description
1 polymer ?
#
loop_
_entity_poly.entity_id
_entity_poly.type
_entity_poly.pdbx_seq_one_letter_code
_entity_poly.pdbx_strand_id
1 'polypeptide(L)'
;MKKSRAYVLLAALVVFICICTASLTEGRLPLKREALTLQNDNLRAMRIELTAEEIAQYADECNLPVGEYLCTLMVAENWTADVQTAQSLTHKQAVALRNRLVRHYPEEFYKMSSLYAGLVADMQCFPIPVSKGNEQMWVEYCDSWGLERTYGGERRHEGTDIMAQNNTPGIYPVLSATAGTVTNIGWLELGGWRIGITSENGIYYYYAHLDSYAPLSVGDTVTAGQLLGFMGNTGYSKVEGTKGKFDVHLHFGCLLYTSPSPRDKRQSR
;
A
#
# COMPACT_ATOMS: atom_id res chain seq x y z
N MET A 1 -65.72 -17.65 4.01
CA MET A 1 -64.67 -18.10 4.95
C MET A 1 -63.44 -18.75 4.28
N LYS A 2 -63.56 -19.68 3.32
CA LYS A 2 -62.40 -20.33 2.66
C LYS A 2 -61.48 -19.37 1.87
N LYS A 3 -62.02 -18.39 1.15
CA LYS A 3 -61.25 -17.41 0.37
C LYS A 3 -60.39 -16.48 1.27
N SER A 4 -60.95 -16.03 2.40
CA SER A 4 -60.22 -15.19 3.37
C SER A 4 -58.98 -15.89 3.95
N ARG A 5 -59.07 -17.20 4.28
CA ARG A 5 -57.95 -17.98 4.77
C ARG A 5 -56.82 -18.16 3.73
N ALA A 6 -57.19 -18.30 2.43
CA ALA A 6 -56.22 -18.41 1.35
C ALA A 6 -55.42 -17.12 1.17
N TYR A 7 -56.04 -15.95 1.27
CA TYR A 7 -55.34 -14.66 1.20
C TYR A 7 -54.41 -14.42 2.41
N VAL A 8 -54.81 -14.82 3.60
CA VAL A 8 -53.96 -14.73 4.79
C VAL A 8 -52.76 -15.63 4.67
N LEU A 9 -52.91 -16.87 4.17
CA LEU A 9 -51.80 -17.78 3.93
C LEU A 9 -50.83 -17.27 2.84
N LEU A 10 -51.37 -16.72 1.77
CA LEU A 10 -50.57 -16.11 0.69
C LEU A 10 -49.79 -14.91 1.19
N ALA A 11 -50.41 -14.02 1.97
CA ALA A 11 -49.73 -12.87 2.57
C ALA A 11 -48.62 -13.31 3.53
N ALA A 12 -48.88 -14.33 4.39
CA ALA A 12 -47.89 -14.87 5.28
C ALA A 12 -46.70 -15.51 4.53
N LEU A 13 -46.95 -16.21 3.42
CA LEU A 13 -45.91 -16.76 2.55
C LEU A 13 -45.06 -15.69 1.90
N VAL A 14 -45.69 -14.61 1.39
CA VAL A 14 -44.98 -13.47 0.80
C VAL A 14 -44.09 -12.78 1.84
N VAL A 15 -44.63 -12.53 3.04
CA VAL A 15 -43.87 -11.95 4.14
C VAL A 15 -42.70 -12.86 4.55
N PHE A 16 -42.94 -14.18 4.63
CA PHE A 16 -41.87 -15.15 4.94
C PHE A 16 -40.78 -15.15 3.85
N ILE A 17 -41.17 -15.14 2.56
CA ILE A 17 -40.21 -15.06 1.45
C ILE A 17 -39.42 -13.74 1.52
N CYS A 18 -40.09 -12.61 1.79
CA CYS A 18 -39.43 -11.31 1.94
C CYS A 18 -38.41 -11.31 3.13
N ILE A 19 -38.81 -11.90 4.27
CA ILE A 19 -37.89 -12.04 5.43
C ILE A 19 -36.73 -12.95 5.08
N CYS A 20 -36.97 -14.11 4.45
CA CYS A 20 -35.91 -15.01 4.02
C CYS A 20 -34.97 -14.37 2.99
N THR A 21 -35.51 -13.61 2.01
CA THR A 21 -34.69 -12.90 1.04
C THR A 21 -33.91 -11.74 1.68
N ALA A 22 -34.51 -10.99 2.60
CA ALA A 22 -33.83 -9.97 3.38
C ALA A 22 -32.69 -10.58 4.22
N SER A 23 -32.97 -11.66 4.97
CA SER A 23 -31.95 -12.38 5.74
C SER A 23 -30.85 -13.01 4.87
N LEU A 24 -31.14 -13.39 3.63
CA LEU A 24 -30.16 -13.89 2.67
C LEU A 24 -29.33 -12.74 2.04
N THR A 25 -29.84 -11.51 2.07
CA THR A 25 -29.13 -10.32 1.58
C THR A 25 -28.45 -9.54 2.71
N GLU A 26 -28.99 -9.59 3.94
CA GLU A 26 -28.35 -9.07 5.14
C GLU A 26 -27.11 -9.93 5.45
N GLY A 27 -25.94 -9.41 5.10
CA GLY A 27 -24.65 -10.08 5.31
C GLY A 27 -23.91 -10.44 4.02
N ARG A 28 -24.48 -10.14 2.84
CA ARG A 28 -23.71 -10.22 1.59
C ARG A 28 -22.96 -8.92 1.38
N LEU A 29 -21.64 -8.96 1.64
CA LEU A 29 -20.75 -7.85 1.31
C LEU A 29 -20.86 -7.51 -0.19
N PRO A 30 -20.85 -6.22 -0.56
CA PRO A 30 -21.02 -5.81 -1.96
C PRO A 30 -19.82 -6.28 -2.80
N LEU A 31 -20.10 -6.67 -4.06
CA LEU A 31 -19.06 -6.89 -5.05
C LEU A 31 -18.69 -5.52 -5.67
N LYS A 32 -17.50 -5.03 -5.34
CA LYS A 32 -16.98 -3.77 -5.88
C LYS A 32 -15.87 -4.09 -6.87
N ARG A 33 -16.20 -4.15 -8.19
CA ARG A 33 -15.18 -4.38 -9.22
C ARG A 33 -14.10 -3.31 -9.20
N GLU A 34 -14.49 -2.08 -8.91
CA GLU A 34 -13.57 -0.94 -8.78
C GLU A 34 -12.48 -1.20 -7.74
N ALA A 35 -12.80 -1.99 -6.71
CA ALA A 35 -11.85 -2.38 -5.68
C ALA A 35 -10.72 -3.30 -6.18
N LEU A 36 -10.87 -3.86 -7.36
CA LEU A 36 -9.90 -4.74 -7.98
C LEU A 36 -9.11 -4.06 -9.10
N THR A 37 -9.14 -2.73 -9.18
CA THR A 37 -8.43 -1.97 -10.23
C THR A 37 -7.37 -1.05 -9.65
N LEU A 38 -6.18 -1.03 -10.27
CA LEU A 38 -5.06 -0.18 -9.85
C LEU A 38 -5.29 1.33 -10.09
N GLN A 39 -6.29 1.70 -10.88
CA GLN A 39 -6.65 3.08 -11.15
C GLN A 39 -7.65 3.66 -10.15
N ASN A 40 -8.07 2.87 -9.16
CA ASN A 40 -9.00 3.35 -8.14
C ASN A 40 -8.30 4.32 -7.18
N ASP A 41 -8.88 5.51 -6.99
CA ASP A 41 -8.33 6.51 -6.06
C ASP A 41 -8.32 6.01 -4.60
N ASN A 42 -9.27 5.14 -4.24
CA ASN A 42 -9.31 4.55 -2.90
C ASN A 42 -8.16 3.56 -2.66
N LEU A 43 -7.71 2.83 -3.69
CA LEU A 43 -6.52 1.97 -3.58
C LEU A 43 -5.28 2.81 -3.24
N ARG A 44 -5.21 4.05 -3.72
CA ARG A 44 -4.11 4.98 -3.42
C ARG A 44 -4.12 5.47 -1.98
N ALA A 45 -5.28 5.38 -1.32
CA ALA A 45 -5.47 5.76 0.08
C ALA A 45 -5.64 4.53 0.98
N MET A 46 -5.21 3.33 0.54
CA MET A 46 -5.30 2.13 1.35
C MET A 46 -4.45 2.27 2.62
N ARG A 47 -4.97 1.69 3.70
CA ARG A 47 -4.31 1.61 5.01
C ARG A 47 -4.12 0.16 5.39
N ILE A 48 -2.89 -0.22 5.69
CA ILE A 48 -2.52 -1.52 6.25
C ILE A 48 -1.82 -1.23 7.56
N GLU A 49 -2.54 -1.42 8.67
CA GLU A 49 -2.05 -1.24 10.03
C GLU A 49 -1.74 -2.57 10.71
N LEU A 50 -2.01 -3.69 10.02
CA LEU A 50 -1.66 -5.03 10.44
C LEU A 50 -0.21 -5.34 10.08
N THR A 51 0.49 -6.03 10.97
CA THR A 51 1.80 -6.62 10.68
C THR A 51 1.67 -7.79 9.70
N ALA A 52 2.78 -8.19 9.08
CA ALA A 52 2.80 -9.36 8.18
C ALA A 52 2.36 -10.65 8.92
N GLU A 53 2.77 -10.79 10.18
CA GLU A 53 2.40 -11.92 11.04
C GLU A 53 0.89 -11.94 11.33
N GLU A 54 0.29 -10.79 11.67
CA GLU A 54 -1.15 -10.68 11.91
C GLU A 54 -1.96 -10.98 10.64
N ILE A 55 -1.53 -10.47 9.49
CA ILE A 55 -2.17 -10.78 8.20
C ILE A 55 -2.10 -12.29 7.92
N ALA A 56 -0.93 -12.92 8.14
CA ALA A 56 -0.75 -14.35 7.95
C ALA A 56 -1.63 -15.16 8.90
N GLN A 57 -1.75 -14.76 10.17
CA GLN A 57 -2.62 -15.41 11.14
C GLN A 57 -4.08 -15.36 10.71
N TYR A 58 -4.62 -14.18 10.38
CA TYR A 58 -6.02 -14.07 9.94
C TYR A 58 -6.29 -14.81 8.62
N ALA A 59 -5.32 -14.86 7.72
CA ALA A 59 -5.41 -15.62 6.48
C ALA A 59 -5.50 -17.14 6.76
N ASP A 60 -4.68 -17.65 7.68
CA ASP A 60 -4.69 -19.05 8.13
C ASP A 60 -6.01 -19.42 8.81
N GLU A 61 -6.52 -18.57 9.71
CA GLU A 61 -7.84 -18.72 10.34
C GLU A 61 -8.98 -18.82 9.31
N CYS A 62 -8.83 -18.13 8.16
CA CYS A 62 -9.76 -18.21 7.05
C CYS A 62 -9.46 -19.34 6.06
N ASN A 63 -8.34 -20.05 6.21
CA ASN A 63 -7.82 -21.03 5.27
C ASN A 63 -7.72 -20.45 3.84
N LEU A 64 -7.17 -19.24 3.75
CA LEU A 64 -6.95 -18.51 2.51
C LEU A 64 -5.46 -18.16 2.34
N PRO A 65 -4.93 -18.13 1.11
CA PRO A 65 -3.63 -17.53 0.85
C PRO A 65 -3.60 -16.05 1.31
N VAL A 66 -2.46 -15.61 1.86
CA VAL A 66 -2.27 -14.24 2.43
C VAL A 66 -2.76 -13.15 1.49
N GLY A 67 -2.37 -13.18 0.23
CA GLY A 67 -2.79 -12.17 -0.75
C GLY A 67 -4.28 -12.20 -1.07
N GLU A 68 -4.89 -13.39 -1.10
CA GLU A 68 -6.33 -13.53 -1.33
C GLU A 68 -7.15 -13.06 -0.13
N TYR A 69 -6.68 -13.35 1.10
CA TYR A 69 -7.28 -12.83 2.32
C TYR A 69 -7.22 -11.31 2.36
N LEU A 70 -6.02 -10.72 2.18
CA LEU A 70 -5.84 -9.28 2.23
C LEU A 70 -6.63 -8.57 1.12
N CYS A 71 -6.64 -9.09 -0.10
CA CYS A 71 -7.48 -8.58 -1.18
C CYS A 71 -8.97 -8.60 -0.80
N THR A 72 -9.42 -9.68 -0.18
CA THR A 72 -10.83 -9.83 0.25
C THR A 72 -11.17 -8.84 1.36
N LEU A 73 -10.30 -8.68 2.36
CA LEU A 73 -10.44 -7.72 3.45
C LEU A 73 -10.52 -6.29 2.91
N MET A 74 -9.60 -5.91 2.01
CA MET A 74 -9.59 -4.58 1.38
C MET A 74 -10.88 -4.27 0.60
N VAL A 75 -11.46 -5.26 -0.07
CA VAL A 75 -12.75 -5.11 -0.75
C VAL A 75 -13.91 -4.99 0.25
N ALA A 76 -13.88 -5.78 1.33
CA ALA A 76 -14.92 -5.76 2.36
C ALA A 76 -14.95 -4.44 3.11
N GLU A 77 -13.78 -3.96 3.54
CA GLU A 77 -13.58 -2.88 4.50
C GLU A 77 -13.06 -1.59 3.86
N ASN A 78 -13.36 -1.42 2.59
CA ASN A 78 -13.09 -0.19 1.84
C ASN A 78 -11.64 0.29 1.94
N TRP A 79 -10.69 -0.62 1.66
CA TRP A 79 -9.22 -0.44 1.66
C TRP A 79 -8.59 -0.14 3.02
N THR A 80 -9.23 -0.60 4.11
CA THR A 80 -8.63 -0.54 5.44
C THR A 80 -8.41 -1.96 5.96
N ALA A 81 -7.19 -2.23 6.45
CA ALA A 81 -6.81 -3.49 7.09
C ALA A 81 -6.14 -3.17 8.43
N ASP A 82 -6.94 -3.10 9.48
CA ASP A 82 -6.55 -2.98 10.87
C ASP A 82 -7.14 -4.15 11.69
N VAL A 83 -6.82 -4.21 12.97
CA VAL A 83 -7.31 -5.27 13.87
C VAL A 83 -8.84 -5.28 13.94
N GLN A 84 -9.48 -4.13 13.95
CA GLN A 84 -10.94 -4.03 14.05
C GLN A 84 -11.62 -4.57 12.77
N THR A 85 -11.14 -4.16 11.60
CA THR A 85 -11.68 -4.62 10.30
C THR A 85 -11.42 -6.11 10.08
N ALA A 86 -10.24 -6.61 10.45
CA ALA A 86 -9.91 -8.02 10.37
C ALA A 86 -10.82 -8.87 11.27
N GLN A 87 -11.10 -8.41 12.51
CA GLN A 87 -12.01 -9.10 13.43
C GLN A 87 -13.48 -9.01 13.02
N SER A 88 -13.88 -7.94 12.31
CA SER A 88 -15.26 -7.78 11.81
C SER A 88 -15.59 -8.75 10.68
N LEU A 89 -14.60 -9.13 9.86
CA LEU A 89 -14.74 -10.03 8.73
C LEU A 89 -14.64 -11.49 9.20
N THR A 90 -15.77 -12.10 9.51
CA THR A 90 -15.78 -13.51 9.93
C THR A 90 -15.25 -14.44 8.84
N HIS A 91 -14.65 -15.57 9.22
CA HIS A 91 -14.19 -16.62 8.30
C HIS A 91 -15.22 -16.95 7.21
N LYS A 92 -16.48 -17.18 7.58
CA LYS A 92 -17.54 -17.49 6.62
C LYS A 92 -17.80 -16.37 5.62
N GLN A 93 -17.76 -15.12 6.06
CA GLN A 93 -17.93 -13.96 5.19
C GLN A 93 -16.72 -13.77 4.26
N ALA A 94 -15.49 -13.92 4.78
CA ALA A 94 -14.26 -13.84 3.99
C ALA A 94 -14.27 -14.86 2.86
N VAL A 95 -14.49 -16.14 3.17
CA VAL A 95 -14.53 -17.21 2.17
C VAL A 95 -15.68 -17.02 1.17
N ALA A 96 -16.86 -16.60 1.63
CA ALA A 96 -18.00 -16.34 0.74
C ALA A 96 -17.72 -15.17 -0.22
N LEU A 97 -17.16 -14.06 0.28
CA LEU A 97 -16.81 -12.91 -0.55
C LEU A 97 -15.71 -13.26 -1.55
N ARG A 98 -14.62 -13.89 -1.07
CA ARG A 98 -13.53 -14.38 -1.93
C ARG A 98 -14.05 -15.25 -3.08
N ASN A 99 -14.91 -16.23 -2.80
CA ASN A 99 -15.47 -17.13 -3.83
C ASN A 99 -16.36 -16.39 -4.84
N ARG A 100 -17.06 -15.34 -4.40
CA ARG A 100 -17.85 -14.48 -5.28
C ARG A 100 -16.94 -13.61 -6.17
N LEU A 101 -15.87 -13.04 -5.60
CA LEU A 101 -14.87 -12.24 -6.36
C LEU A 101 -14.21 -13.07 -7.44
N VAL A 102 -13.74 -14.28 -7.09
CA VAL A 102 -13.15 -15.22 -8.05
C VAL A 102 -14.14 -15.65 -9.15
N ARG A 103 -15.41 -15.84 -8.80
CA ARG A 103 -16.44 -16.23 -9.78
C ARG A 103 -16.72 -15.13 -10.80
N HIS A 104 -16.74 -13.86 -10.36
CA HIS A 104 -17.17 -12.74 -11.19
C HIS A 104 -16.01 -11.96 -11.81
N TYR A 105 -14.85 -11.93 -11.16
CA TYR A 105 -13.67 -11.10 -11.53
C TYR A 105 -12.36 -11.86 -11.30
N PRO A 106 -12.16 -13.06 -11.89
CA PRO A 106 -11.00 -13.90 -11.56
C PRO A 106 -9.67 -13.24 -11.89
N GLU A 107 -9.56 -12.63 -13.06
CA GLU A 107 -8.30 -12.01 -13.50
C GLU A 107 -7.90 -10.85 -12.61
N GLU A 108 -8.83 -9.93 -12.35
CA GLU A 108 -8.59 -8.77 -11.51
C GLU A 108 -8.29 -9.18 -10.06
N PHE A 109 -9.06 -10.16 -9.54
CA PHE A 109 -8.87 -10.67 -8.19
C PHE A 109 -7.49 -11.29 -7.99
N TYR A 110 -7.07 -12.21 -8.86
CA TYR A 110 -5.76 -12.85 -8.72
C TYR A 110 -4.61 -11.89 -8.98
N LYS A 111 -4.77 -10.92 -9.87
CA LYS A 111 -3.79 -9.85 -10.07
C LYS A 111 -3.60 -9.02 -8.79
N MET A 112 -4.69 -8.58 -8.17
CA MET A 112 -4.63 -7.82 -6.91
C MET A 112 -4.11 -8.66 -5.76
N SER A 113 -4.55 -9.92 -5.64
CA SER A 113 -4.07 -10.85 -4.62
C SER A 113 -2.56 -11.08 -4.71
N SER A 114 -2.02 -11.22 -5.91
CA SER A 114 -0.57 -11.36 -6.12
C SER A 114 0.19 -10.10 -5.71
N LEU A 115 -0.35 -8.92 -6.00
CA LEU A 115 0.25 -7.65 -5.56
C LEU A 115 0.25 -7.51 -4.03
N TYR A 116 -0.85 -7.85 -3.37
CA TYR A 116 -0.92 -7.82 -1.91
C TYR A 116 0.00 -8.86 -1.27
N ALA A 117 0.08 -10.06 -1.83
CA ALA A 117 1.03 -11.08 -1.36
C ALA A 117 2.48 -10.58 -1.49
N GLY A 118 2.82 -9.98 -2.63
CA GLY A 118 4.14 -9.39 -2.85
C GLY A 118 4.44 -8.26 -1.88
N LEU A 119 3.49 -7.36 -1.63
CA LEU A 119 3.66 -6.25 -0.69
C LEU A 119 3.99 -6.74 0.73
N VAL A 120 3.25 -7.75 1.21
CA VAL A 120 3.47 -8.34 2.55
C VAL A 120 4.82 -9.07 2.62
N ALA A 121 5.19 -9.79 1.55
CA ALA A 121 6.46 -10.55 1.52
C ALA A 121 7.69 -9.64 1.37
N ASP A 122 7.56 -8.54 0.62
CA ASP A 122 8.69 -7.69 0.24
C ASP A 122 9.12 -6.73 1.36
N MET A 123 8.16 -6.15 2.11
CA MET A 123 8.49 -5.20 3.19
C MET A 123 9.02 -5.93 4.42
N GLN A 124 10.34 -6.04 4.53
CA GLN A 124 11.02 -6.80 5.59
C GLN A 124 11.59 -5.92 6.69
N CYS A 125 11.81 -4.63 6.45
CA CYS A 125 12.28 -3.71 7.48
C CYS A 125 11.88 -2.26 7.18
N PHE A 126 11.86 -1.45 8.24
CA PHE A 126 11.69 -0.01 8.13
C PHE A 126 12.94 0.63 7.52
N PRO A 127 12.82 1.62 6.60
CA PRO A 127 13.96 2.13 5.83
C PRO A 127 14.95 2.97 6.64
N ILE A 128 14.64 3.31 7.89
CA ILE A 128 15.56 3.99 8.80
C ILE A 128 15.78 3.09 10.02
N PRO A 129 17.03 2.72 10.34
CA PRO A 129 17.31 1.86 11.48
C PRO A 129 17.01 2.59 12.80
N VAL A 130 16.55 1.85 13.79
CA VAL A 130 16.36 2.37 15.14
C VAL A 130 17.69 2.60 15.81
N SER A 131 17.94 3.82 16.28
CA SER A 131 19.14 4.14 17.06
C SER A 131 18.93 3.76 18.53
N LYS A 132 19.68 2.78 19.01
CA LYS A 132 19.68 2.40 20.43
C LYS A 132 20.48 3.39 21.25
N GLY A 133 19.81 4.15 22.12
CA GLY A 133 20.46 5.03 23.10
C GLY A 133 20.89 6.40 22.59
N ASN A 134 20.49 6.79 21.37
CA ASN A 134 20.68 8.15 20.86
C ASN A 134 19.36 8.76 20.39
N GLU A 135 18.68 9.45 21.29
CA GLU A 135 17.39 10.09 21.03
C GLU A 135 17.45 11.17 19.93
N GLN A 136 18.63 11.73 19.65
CA GLN A 136 18.82 12.73 18.60
C GLN A 136 18.76 12.13 17.18
N MET A 137 18.72 10.80 17.06
CA MET A 137 18.63 10.07 15.80
C MET A 137 17.25 9.47 15.57
N TRP A 138 16.25 9.96 16.23
CA TRP A 138 14.88 9.52 16.01
C TRP A 138 14.29 10.16 14.76
N VAL A 139 13.28 9.50 14.21
CA VAL A 139 12.48 9.98 13.10
C VAL A 139 11.01 10.02 13.47
N GLU A 140 10.29 10.94 12.88
CA GLU A 140 8.83 11.04 13.00
C GLU A 140 8.21 10.85 11.62
N TYR A 141 7.06 10.19 11.56
CA TYR A 141 6.30 10.06 10.33
C TYR A 141 4.80 10.04 10.65
N CYS A 142 4.03 10.51 9.69
CA CYS A 142 2.58 10.41 9.71
C CYS A 142 2.09 10.00 8.33
N ASP A 143 0.87 9.52 8.25
CA ASP A 143 0.24 9.25 6.96
C ASP A 143 0.06 10.57 6.19
N SER A 144 0.99 10.82 5.28
CA SER A 144 0.98 11.98 4.40
C SER A 144 0.62 11.65 2.96
N TRP A 145 0.19 10.41 2.70
CA TRP A 145 -0.26 9.99 1.38
C TRP A 145 -1.47 10.80 0.93
N GLY A 146 -1.44 11.25 -0.33
CA GLY A 146 -2.54 12.00 -0.94
C GLY A 146 -2.67 13.46 -0.50
N LEU A 147 -1.85 13.95 0.44
CA LEU A 147 -1.84 15.36 0.82
C LEU A 147 -1.48 16.26 -0.37
N GLU A 148 -2.11 17.41 -0.46
CA GLU A 148 -1.85 18.38 -1.52
C GLU A 148 -0.42 18.91 -1.43
N ARG A 149 0.22 19.05 -2.58
CA ARG A 149 1.54 19.65 -2.77
C ARG A 149 1.47 20.68 -3.88
N THR A 150 2.05 21.83 -3.64
CA THR A 150 1.99 22.98 -4.58
C THR A 150 3.28 23.21 -5.36
N TYR A 151 4.42 22.71 -4.87
CA TYR A 151 5.69 22.88 -5.59
C TYR A 151 5.67 22.05 -6.90
N GLY A 152 5.97 22.73 -8.01
CA GLY A 152 5.96 22.10 -9.34
C GLY A 152 4.57 21.91 -9.94
N GLY A 153 3.54 22.60 -9.40
CA GLY A 153 2.14 22.50 -9.79
C GLY A 153 1.30 21.74 -8.78
N GLU A 154 -0.01 21.76 -8.98
CA GLU A 154 -0.94 20.97 -8.15
C GLU A 154 -0.70 19.47 -8.34
N ARG A 155 -0.40 18.79 -7.26
CA ARG A 155 -0.15 17.35 -7.22
C ARG A 155 -0.48 16.77 -5.86
N ARG A 156 -0.71 15.48 -5.81
CA ARG A 156 -0.83 14.76 -4.54
C ARG A 156 0.50 14.15 -4.15
N HIS A 157 0.72 14.01 -2.85
CA HIS A 157 1.86 13.32 -2.29
C HIS A 157 1.74 11.81 -2.55
N GLU A 158 2.76 11.21 -3.16
CA GLU A 158 2.78 9.78 -3.52
C GLU A 158 3.88 9.08 -2.71
N GLY A 159 3.73 9.04 -1.41
CA GLY A 159 4.65 8.44 -0.47
C GLY A 159 4.41 8.95 0.94
N THR A 160 5.29 8.57 1.84
CA THR A 160 5.34 9.05 3.23
C THR A 160 6.65 9.78 3.45
N ASP A 161 6.58 10.96 4.09
CA ASP A 161 7.76 11.69 4.50
C ASP A 161 8.13 11.24 5.92
N ILE A 162 9.34 10.69 6.07
CA ILE A 162 9.95 10.27 7.33
C ILE A 162 10.91 11.37 7.74
N MET A 163 10.47 12.22 8.69
CA MET A 163 11.17 13.43 9.11
C MET A 163 12.28 13.12 10.09
N ALA A 164 13.45 13.66 9.87
CA ALA A 164 14.57 13.59 10.80
C ALA A 164 14.37 14.54 11.98
N GLN A 165 14.47 14.06 13.22
CA GLN A 165 14.38 14.92 14.39
C GLN A 165 15.59 15.88 14.44
N ASN A 166 16.78 15.39 14.10
CA ASN A 166 17.94 16.24 13.90
C ASN A 166 18.04 16.65 12.44
N ASN A 167 17.77 17.91 12.15
CA ASN A 167 17.74 18.47 10.80
C ASN A 167 19.12 18.63 10.16
N THR A 168 20.00 17.62 10.30
CA THR A 168 21.34 17.57 9.74
C THR A 168 21.42 16.56 8.61
N PRO A 169 21.68 16.97 7.37
CA PRO A 169 21.84 16.05 6.24
C PRO A 169 23.02 15.08 6.44
N GLY A 170 22.90 13.87 5.92
CA GLY A 170 23.97 12.89 5.84
C GLY A 170 24.22 12.07 7.09
N ILE A 171 23.42 12.21 8.16
CA ILE A 171 23.65 11.44 9.41
C ILE A 171 22.71 10.25 9.59
N TYR A 172 21.53 10.24 8.98
CA TYR A 172 20.58 9.14 9.08
C TYR A 172 20.81 8.16 7.93
N PRO A 173 21.22 6.91 8.20
CA PRO A 173 21.36 5.90 7.16
C PRO A 173 19.97 5.54 6.59
N VAL A 174 19.91 5.33 5.27
CA VAL A 174 18.74 4.86 4.57
C VAL A 174 18.98 3.44 4.09
N LEU A 175 18.15 2.52 4.52
CA LEU A 175 18.25 1.08 4.25
C LEU A 175 17.20 0.66 3.21
N SER A 176 17.50 -0.39 2.47
CA SER A 176 16.49 -1.01 1.60
C SER A 176 15.43 -1.71 2.46
N ALA A 177 14.15 -1.36 2.26
CA ALA A 177 13.04 -2.03 2.94
C ALA A 177 12.78 -3.45 2.40
N THR A 178 13.34 -3.78 1.24
CA THR A 178 13.13 -5.03 0.51
C THR A 178 14.42 -5.56 -0.09
N ALA A 179 14.45 -6.85 -0.40
CA ALA A 179 15.40 -7.40 -1.35
C ALA A 179 14.96 -7.06 -2.79
N GLY A 180 15.91 -6.83 -3.69
CA GLY A 180 15.57 -6.50 -5.08
C GLY A 180 16.77 -5.99 -5.88
N THR A 181 16.45 -5.33 -7.00
CA THR A 181 17.45 -4.77 -7.92
C THR A 181 17.35 -3.24 -7.94
N VAL A 182 18.47 -2.56 -7.94
CA VAL A 182 18.56 -1.12 -8.18
C VAL A 182 18.14 -0.86 -9.62
N THR A 183 16.97 -0.28 -9.84
CA THR A 183 16.45 0.01 -11.17
C THR A 183 16.63 1.47 -11.57
N ASN A 184 16.79 2.34 -10.59
CA ASN A 184 16.99 3.76 -10.82
C ASN A 184 17.92 4.36 -9.76
N ILE A 185 18.83 5.25 -10.18
CA ILE A 185 19.67 6.07 -9.31
C ILE A 185 19.94 7.40 -10.01
N GLY A 186 20.08 8.51 -9.27
CA GLY A 186 20.40 9.81 -9.82
C GLY A 186 19.42 10.92 -9.44
N TRP A 187 19.54 12.06 -10.09
CA TRP A 187 18.79 13.28 -9.78
C TRP A 187 17.41 13.33 -10.43
N LEU A 188 16.42 13.80 -9.67
CA LEU A 188 15.12 14.24 -10.16
C LEU A 188 14.79 15.63 -9.63
N GLU A 189 14.12 16.45 -10.44
CA GLU A 189 13.75 17.83 -10.06
C GLU A 189 13.01 17.92 -8.72
N LEU A 190 12.04 17.03 -8.49
CA LEU A 190 11.27 17.01 -7.25
C LEU A 190 11.96 16.20 -6.16
N GLY A 191 12.43 14.99 -6.48
CA GLY A 191 12.96 14.03 -5.51
C GLY A 191 14.43 14.25 -5.14
N GLY A 192 15.14 15.14 -5.82
CA GLY A 192 16.58 15.30 -5.61
C GLY A 192 17.37 14.05 -5.98
N TRP A 193 18.39 13.73 -5.23
CA TRP A 193 19.07 12.44 -5.35
C TRP A 193 18.16 11.33 -4.82
N ARG A 194 17.89 10.35 -5.68
CA ARG A 194 16.97 9.26 -5.39
C ARG A 194 17.53 7.92 -5.85
N ILE A 195 17.09 6.86 -5.18
CA ILE A 195 17.32 5.48 -5.58
C ILE A 195 15.99 4.73 -5.63
N GLY A 196 15.83 3.84 -6.59
CA GLY A 196 14.65 2.99 -6.74
C GLY A 196 15.05 1.53 -6.76
N ILE A 197 14.38 0.73 -5.97
CA ILE A 197 14.56 -0.72 -5.86
C ILE A 197 13.31 -1.40 -6.40
N THR A 198 13.46 -2.32 -7.34
CA THR A 198 12.36 -3.19 -7.77
C THR A 198 12.56 -4.58 -7.15
N SER A 199 11.55 -5.03 -6.40
CA SER A 199 11.54 -6.35 -5.78
C SER A 199 11.35 -7.46 -6.82
N GLU A 200 11.55 -8.72 -6.42
CA GLU A 200 11.24 -9.89 -7.26
C GLU A 200 9.75 -9.99 -7.62
N ASN A 201 8.86 -9.48 -6.76
CA ASN A 201 7.42 -9.41 -7.01
C ASN A 201 7.01 -8.22 -7.91
N GLY A 202 7.98 -7.43 -8.41
CA GLY A 202 7.75 -6.31 -9.33
C GLY A 202 7.23 -5.04 -8.66
N ILE A 203 7.33 -4.93 -7.34
CA ILE A 203 6.95 -3.74 -6.59
C ILE A 203 8.15 -2.78 -6.56
N TYR A 204 7.89 -1.50 -6.84
CA TYR A 204 8.92 -0.47 -6.89
C TYR A 204 8.94 0.34 -5.60
N TYR A 205 10.07 0.31 -4.91
CA TYR A 205 10.36 1.06 -3.69
C TYR A 205 11.21 2.28 -4.02
N TYR A 206 10.75 3.45 -3.64
CA TYR A 206 11.33 4.73 -3.99
C TYR A 206 11.85 5.45 -2.74
N TYR A 207 13.11 5.85 -2.78
CA TYR A 207 13.80 6.56 -1.70
C TYR A 207 14.36 7.86 -2.26
N ALA A 208 13.90 9.02 -1.78
CA ALA A 208 14.26 10.32 -2.32
C ALA A 208 14.75 11.31 -1.26
N HIS A 209 15.24 12.45 -1.73
CA HIS A 209 15.86 13.52 -0.95
C HIS A 209 17.16 13.08 -0.26
N LEU A 210 17.86 12.09 -0.81
CA LEU A 210 19.12 11.60 -0.24
C LEU A 210 20.21 12.70 -0.23
N ASP A 211 21.11 12.63 0.74
CA ASP A 211 22.33 13.45 0.81
C ASP A 211 23.46 12.84 -0.01
N SER A 212 23.59 11.50 0.06
CA SER A 212 24.59 10.72 -0.65
C SER A 212 24.11 9.28 -0.84
N TYR A 213 24.77 8.57 -1.77
CA TYR A 213 24.54 7.15 -2.03
C TYR A 213 25.60 6.29 -1.36
N ALA A 214 25.26 5.06 -0.99
CA ALA A 214 26.19 3.95 -0.90
C ALA A 214 26.78 3.63 -2.30
N PRO A 215 27.91 2.90 -2.39
CA PRO A 215 28.53 2.56 -3.68
C PRO A 215 27.68 1.53 -4.45
N LEU A 216 26.57 2.00 -5.02
CA LEU A 216 25.58 1.23 -5.77
C LEU A 216 25.39 1.81 -7.18
N SER A 217 25.10 0.93 -8.11
CA SER A 217 24.80 1.23 -9.50
C SER A 217 23.50 0.56 -9.96
N VAL A 218 22.89 1.08 -11.03
CA VAL A 218 21.74 0.42 -11.66
C VAL A 218 22.13 -0.98 -12.11
N GLY A 219 21.31 -1.96 -11.75
CA GLY A 219 21.53 -3.39 -11.98
C GLY A 219 22.10 -4.14 -10.77
N ASP A 220 22.61 -3.45 -9.76
CA ASP A 220 23.07 -4.11 -8.53
C ASP A 220 21.89 -4.73 -7.76
N THR A 221 22.13 -5.89 -7.16
CA THR A 221 21.18 -6.51 -6.24
C THR A 221 21.43 -6.02 -4.83
N VAL A 222 20.35 -5.81 -4.08
CA VAL A 222 20.36 -5.42 -2.68
C VAL A 222 19.53 -6.39 -1.85
N THR A 223 19.90 -6.56 -0.59
CA THR A 223 19.09 -7.28 0.40
C THR A 223 18.31 -6.29 1.26
N ALA A 224 17.22 -6.75 1.89
CA ALA A 224 16.56 -5.95 2.92
C ALA A 224 17.55 -5.59 4.03
N GLY A 225 17.48 -4.35 4.53
CA GLY A 225 18.42 -3.81 5.51
C GLY A 225 19.77 -3.37 4.95
N GLN A 226 20.04 -3.53 3.66
CA GLN A 226 21.28 -3.04 3.05
C GLN A 226 21.28 -1.51 2.95
N LEU A 227 22.43 -0.89 3.25
CA LEU A 227 22.60 0.56 3.14
C LEU A 227 22.45 1.02 1.69
N LEU A 228 21.55 1.97 1.45
CA LEU A 228 21.34 2.62 0.16
C LEU A 228 22.01 4.00 0.07
N GLY A 229 22.15 4.69 1.18
CA GLY A 229 22.68 6.03 1.26
C GLY A 229 22.36 6.70 2.59
N PHE A 230 22.35 8.03 2.58
CA PHE A 230 22.05 8.83 3.76
C PHE A 230 20.93 9.83 3.46
N MET A 231 20.08 10.06 4.45
CA MET A 231 18.97 11.01 4.38
C MET A 231 19.50 12.45 4.22
N GLY A 232 18.82 13.23 3.41
CA GLY A 232 19.17 14.62 3.16
C GLY A 232 17.94 15.52 2.96
N ASN A 233 18.15 16.61 2.22
CA ASN A 233 17.14 17.59 1.83
C ASN A 233 17.40 18.11 0.42
N THR A 234 17.80 17.22 -0.47
CA THR A 234 18.08 17.51 -1.88
C THR A 234 16.80 17.52 -2.70
N GLY A 235 16.74 18.35 -3.74
CA GLY A 235 15.62 18.39 -4.67
C GLY A 235 14.95 19.75 -4.80
N TYR A 236 13.74 19.75 -5.32
CA TYR A 236 12.93 20.93 -5.66
C TYR A 236 13.71 21.93 -6.51
N SER A 237 14.49 21.42 -7.49
CA SER A 237 15.30 22.19 -8.41
C SER A 237 15.68 21.39 -9.65
N LYS A 238 15.76 22.08 -10.80
CA LYS A 238 16.36 21.53 -12.02
C LYS A 238 17.88 21.41 -11.92
N VAL A 239 18.49 22.15 -10.98
CA VAL A 239 19.94 22.13 -10.76
C VAL A 239 20.29 20.99 -9.82
N GLU A 240 21.04 20.01 -10.32
CA GLU A 240 21.50 18.86 -9.53
C GLU A 240 22.34 19.34 -8.31
N GLY A 241 22.17 18.62 -7.20
CA GLY A 241 22.86 18.92 -5.95
C GLY A 241 22.27 20.06 -5.13
N THR A 242 21.13 20.66 -5.55
CA THR A 242 20.45 21.69 -4.76
C THR A 242 19.94 21.08 -3.45
N LYS A 243 20.32 21.74 -2.32
CA LYS A 243 19.98 21.34 -0.94
C LYS A 243 19.33 22.48 -0.16
N GLY A 244 18.71 22.15 0.99
CA GLY A 244 18.33 23.13 2.02
C GLY A 244 17.04 23.91 1.73
N LYS A 245 16.19 23.46 0.82
CA LYS A 245 14.89 24.08 0.56
C LYS A 245 13.78 23.65 1.52
N PHE A 246 14.02 22.57 2.26
CA PHE A 246 13.11 21.96 3.22
C PHE A 246 13.90 21.18 4.24
N ASP A 247 13.24 20.77 5.32
CA ASP A 247 13.84 20.01 6.41
C ASP A 247 14.26 18.61 5.95
N VAL A 248 15.28 18.06 6.62
CA VAL A 248 15.83 16.73 6.34
C VAL A 248 14.77 15.67 6.54
N HIS A 249 14.47 14.91 5.51
CA HIS A 249 13.56 13.80 5.55
C HIS A 249 13.83 12.78 4.44
N LEU A 250 13.38 11.56 4.65
CA LEU A 250 13.28 10.56 3.59
C LEU A 250 11.85 10.59 3.03
N HIS A 251 11.72 10.90 1.74
CA HIS A 251 10.49 10.59 1.04
C HIS A 251 10.53 9.12 0.61
N PHE A 252 9.70 8.30 1.23
CA PHE A 252 9.58 6.87 0.97
C PHE A 252 8.27 6.56 0.26
N GLY A 253 8.36 5.87 -0.88
CA GLY A 253 7.20 5.45 -1.66
C GLY A 253 7.27 3.97 -2.00
N CYS A 254 6.13 3.29 -1.88
CA CYS A 254 5.91 1.95 -2.42
C CYS A 254 4.92 2.07 -3.56
N LEU A 255 5.35 1.79 -4.78
CA LEU A 255 4.56 2.02 -5.98
C LEU A 255 4.26 0.70 -6.68
N LEU A 256 2.97 0.39 -6.79
CA LEU A 256 2.47 -0.79 -7.50
C LEU A 256 2.45 -0.51 -9.00
N TYR A 257 3.61 -0.58 -9.66
CA TYR A 257 3.69 -0.30 -11.09
C TYR A 257 3.33 -1.50 -11.97
N THR A 258 2.44 -1.21 -12.92
CA THR A 258 2.25 -2.05 -14.12
C THR A 258 2.68 -1.32 -15.41
N SER A 259 3.25 -0.10 -15.29
CA SER A 259 3.73 0.74 -16.41
C SER A 259 4.69 1.80 -15.89
N PRO A 260 5.64 2.30 -16.70
CA PRO A 260 6.50 3.42 -16.31
C PRO A 260 5.63 4.62 -15.94
N SER A 261 5.92 5.22 -14.78
CA SER A 261 5.22 6.39 -14.28
C SER A 261 5.18 7.50 -15.33
N PRO A 262 4.10 8.30 -15.41
CA PRO A 262 4.11 9.54 -16.18
C PRO A 262 5.29 10.48 -15.84
N ARG A 263 5.88 10.33 -14.64
CA ARG A 263 7.09 11.05 -14.21
C ARG A 263 8.33 10.55 -14.93
N ASP A 264 8.52 9.24 -15.05
CA ASP A 264 9.68 8.66 -15.76
C ASP A 264 9.63 8.99 -17.25
N LYS A 265 8.43 9.09 -17.83
CA LYS A 265 8.24 9.46 -19.24
C LYS A 265 8.52 10.95 -19.53
N ARG A 266 8.41 11.86 -18.56
CA ARG A 266 8.69 13.30 -18.74
C ARG A 266 10.17 13.64 -18.63
N GLN A 267 10.99 12.74 -18.10
CA GLN A 267 12.41 12.96 -17.85
C GLN A 267 13.34 12.25 -18.85
N SER A 268 12.78 11.40 -19.72
CA SER A 268 13.50 10.76 -20.83
C SER A 268 13.44 11.56 -22.15
N ARG A 269 13.06 12.85 -22.10
CA ARG A 269 13.08 13.77 -23.26
C ARG A 269 14.00 14.93 -23.03
#